data_6ce790ca852edf90a6a155158ac275d4
#
_entry.id   6ce790ca852edf90a6a155158ac275d4
#
_cell.length_a   1.000
_cell.length_b   1.000
_cell.length_c   1.000
_cell.angle_alpha   90.00
_cell.angle_beta   90.00
_cell.angle_gamma   90.00
#
_symmetry.space_group_name_H-M   'P 1'
#
loop_
_entity.id
_entity.type
_entity.pdbx_description
1 polymer ?
#
loop_
_entity_poly.entity_id
_entity_poly.type
_entity_poly.pdbx_seq_one_letter_code
_entity_poly.pdbx_strand_id
1 'polypeptide(L)'
;MVRQVVLDTETTGLETSQDHRIIEIGCVEVVNRRLTGRHYHQYINPEREIDQGAMEVHGITNEYLADKPVFASVADEFLEFVKGAEL
;
A
#
# COMPACT_ATOMS: atom_id res chain seq x y z
N MET A 1 -0.58 26.50 3.50
CA MET A 1 0.38 25.39 3.61
C MET A 1 -0.24 24.13 3.05
N VAL A 2 0.44 23.50 2.12
CA VAL A 2 -0.08 22.32 1.44
C VAL A 2 0.53 21.07 2.07
N ARG A 3 -0.34 20.15 2.48
CA ARG A 3 0.06 18.83 2.94
C ARG A 3 -0.01 17.86 1.77
N GLN A 4 1.07 17.17 1.50
CA GLN A 4 1.14 16.17 0.45
C GLN A 4 1.42 14.80 1.06
N VAL A 5 0.93 13.75 0.40
CA VAL A 5 1.28 12.38 0.76
C VAL A 5 1.86 11.71 -0.48
N VAL A 6 3.07 11.21 -0.34
CA VAL A 6 3.71 10.40 -1.38
C VAL A 6 3.33 8.95 -1.11
N LEU A 7 2.71 8.32 -2.10
CA LEU A 7 2.12 7.00 -1.98
C LEU A 7 2.82 6.03 -2.91
N ASP A 8 3.14 4.85 -2.39
CA ASP A 8 3.64 3.74 -3.19
C ASP A 8 2.91 2.48 -2.79
N THR A 9 2.67 1.59 -3.75
CA THR A 9 1.97 0.33 -3.51
C THR A 9 2.67 -0.82 -4.22
N GLU A 10 2.49 -2.03 -3.66
CA GLU A 10 2.81 -3.27 -4.34
C GLU A 10 1.53 -4.07 -4.52
N THR A 11 1.46 -4.89 -5.56
CA THR A 11 0.25 -5.65 -5.91
C THR A 11 0.55 -7.12 -6.17
N THR A 12 -0.51 -7.91 -6.34
CA THR A 12 -0.40 -9.34 -6.62
C THR A 12 0.07 -9.65 -8.04
N GLY A 13 0.07 -8.67 -8.94
CA GLY A 13 0.52 -8.88 -10.31
C GLY A 13 0.74 -7.57 -11.03
N LEU A 14 1.34 -7.66 -12.22
CA LEU A 14 1.77 -6.49 -13.00
C LEU A 14 0.75 -6.06 -14.04
N GLU A 15 -0.23 -6.93 -14.36
CA GLU A 15 -1.25 -6.64 -15.35
C GLU A 15 -2.55 -6.21 -14.69
N THR A 16 -3.05 -5.04 -15.05
CA THR A 16 -4.27 -4.48 -14.45
C THR A 16 -5.54 -5.22 -14.88
N SER A 17 -5.47 -6.02 -15.94
CA SER A 17 -6.63 -6.73 -16.48
C SER A 17 -7.01 -8.00 -15.73
N GLN A 18 -6.23 -8.41 -14.71
CA GLN A 18 -6.40 -9.68 -14.02
C GLN A 18 -6.91 -9.55 -12.58
N ASP A 19 -7.58 -8.46 -12.26
CA ASP A 19 -8.15 -8.22 -10.94
C ASP A 19 -7.12 -8.36 -9.82
N HIS A 20 -5.95 -7.77 -10.03
CA HIS A 20 -4.90 -7.79 -9.01
C HIS A 20 -5.25 -6.87 -7.85
N ARG A 21 -4.73 -7.20 -6.68
CA ARG A 21 -5.03 -6.49 -5.43
C ARG A 21 -3.77 -5.95 -4.79
N ILE A 22 -3.93 -4.87 -4.05
CA ILE A 22 -2.84 -4.26 -3.30
C ILE A 22 -2.41 -5.17 -2.16
N ILE A 23 -1.09 -5.34 -1.97
CA ILE A 23 -0.51 -6.14 -0.89
C ILE A 23 0.35 -5.32 0.07
N GLU A 24 0.73 -4.13 -0.34
CA GLU A 24 1.52 -3.23 0.51
C GLU A 24 1.19 -1.78 0.16
N ILE A 25 1.03 -0.95 1.19
CA ILE A 25 0.83 0.50 1.03
C ILE A 25 1.90 1.19 1.86
N GLY A 26 2.65 2.09 1.22
CA GLY A 26 3.59 2.94 1.92
C GLY A 26 3.29 4.40 1.63
N CYS A 27 3.16 5.21 2.68
CA CYS A 27 2.87 6.64 2.56
C CYS A 27 3.81 7.43 3.44
N VAL A 28 4.29 8.57 2.93
CA VAL A 28 5.03 9.54 3.73
C VAL A 28 4.41 10.91 3.55
N GLU A 29 4.39 11.68 4.64
CA GLU A 29 3.85 13.04 4.63
C GLU A 29 4.93 14.05 4.29
N VAL A 30 4.57 15.01 3.43
CA VAL A 30 5.44 16.11 3.03
C VAL A 30 4.67 17.41 3.27
N VAL A 31 5.29 18.34 3.99
CA VAL A 31 4.74 19.67 4.23
C VAL A 31 5.85 20.68 3.92
N ASN A 32 5.53 21.68 3.11
CA ASN A 32 6.49 22.70 2.68
C ASN A 32 7.75 22.07 2.07
N ARG A 33 7.56 21.04 1.26
CA ARG A 33 8.65 20.31 0.54
C ARG A 33 9.60 19.57 1.47
N ARG A 34 9.18 19.27 2.71
CA ARG A 34 9.99 18.52 3.68
C ARG A 34 9.22 17.35 4.23
N LEU A 35 9.92 16.24 4.43
CA LEU A 35 9.36 15.08 5.12
C LEU A 35 9.10 15.45 6.57
N THR A 36 7.92 15.12 7.08
CA THR A 36 7.54 15.46 8.46
C THR A 36 7.86 14.36 9.46
N GLY A 37 8.19 13.16 8.98
CA GLY A 37 8.34 11.98 9.81
C GLY A 37 7.04 11.19 10.00
N ARG A 38 5.90 11.77 9.66
CA ARG A 38 4.64 11.01 9.68
C ARG A 38 4.58 10.10 8.47
N HIS A 39 4.20 8.85 8.71
CA HIS A 39 4.10 7.85 7.65
C HIS A 39 3.01 6.83 7.98
N TYR A 40 2.57 6.11 6.96
CA TYR A 40 1.67 4.98 7.10
C TYR A 40 2.24 3.83 6.27
N HIS A 41 2.32 2.65 6.86
CA HIS A 41 2.83 1.48 6.16
C HIS A 41 2.03 0.27 6.61
N GLN A 42 1.52 -0.50 5.64
CA GLN A 42 0.71 -1.66 5.95
C GLN A 42 0.87 -2.73 4.88
N TYR A 43 1.13 -3.96 5.31
CA TYR A 43 0.99 -5.13 4.46
C TYR A 43 -0.45 -5.62 4.53
N ILE A 44 -0.95 -6.17 3.44
CA ILE A 44 -2.35 -6.53 3.29
C ILE A 44 -2.46 -7.93 2.73
N ASN A 45 -3.34 -8.74 3.33
CA ASN A 45 -3.69 -10.05 2.77
C ASN A 45 -4.63 -9.82 1.58
N PRO A 46 -4.21 -10.16 0.36
CA PRO A 46 -5.01 -9.87 -0.84
C PRO A 46 -6.15 -10.87 -1.06
N GLU A 47 -6.24 -11.92 -0.25
CA GLU A 47 -7.23 -12.98 -0.40
C GLU A 47 -7.15 -13.67 -1.78
N ARG A 48 -5.96 -13.68 -2.34
CA ARG A 48 -5.64 -14.41 -3.59
C ARG A 48 -4.14 -14.67 -3.62
N GLU A 49 -3.71 -15.54 -4.51
CA GLU A 49 -2.29 -15.82 -4.67
C GLU A 49 -1.59 -14.67 -5.41
N ILE A 50 -0.32 -14.45 -5.07
CA ILE A 50 0.54 -13.49 -5.74
C ILE A 50 1.10 -14.16 -6.99
N ASP A 51 1.06 -13.45 -8.12
CA ASP A 51 1.67 -13.95 -9.34
C ASP A 51 3.19 -14.06 -9.18
N GLN A 52 3.77 -15.10 -9.77
CA GLN A 52 5.21 -15.35 -9.69
C GLN A 52 6.05 -14.16 -10.16
N GLY A 53 5.64 -13.53 -11.26
CA GLY A 53 6.35 -12.37 -11.81
C GLY A 53 6.38 -11.19 -10.85
N ALA A 54 5.28 -10.94 -10.15
CA ALA A 54 5.22 -9.88 -9.14
C ALA A 54 6.10 -10.21 -7.96
N MET A 55 6.07 -11.46 -7.50
CA MET A 55 6.87 -11.94 -6.38
C MET A 55 8.36 -11.79 -6.64
N GLU A 56 8.79 -12.01 -7.88
CA GLU A 56 10.18 -11.82 -8.29
C GLU A 56 10.62 -10.35 -8.21
N VAL A 57 9.69 -9.44 -8.38
CA VAL A 57 9.98 -8.00 -8.32
C VAL A 57 10.06 -7.50 -6.88
N HIS A 58 9.08 -7.80 -6.04
CA HIS A 58 9.00 -7.23 -4.69
C HIS A 58 9.43 -8.16 -3.56
N GLY A 59 9.56 -9.46 -3.85
CA GLY A 59 10.04 -10.43 -2.84
C GLY A 59 9.06 -10.76 -1.73
N ILE A 60 7.80 -10.31 -1.82
CA ILE A 60 6.78 -10.58 -0.80
C ILE A 60 6.09 -11.89 -1.13
N THR A 61 5.99 -12.80 -0.16
CA THR A 61 5.45 -14.15 -0.39
C THR A 61 4.02 -14.28 0.12
N ASN A 62 3.30 -15.28 -0.40
CA ASN A 62 1.96 -15.61 0.07
C ASN A 62 1.97 -15.95 1.57
N GLU A 63 2.97 -16.69 2.02
CA GLU A 63 3.11 -17.08 3.42
C GLU A 63 3.27 -15.87 4.34
N TYR A 64 4.02 -14.88 3.90
CA TYR A 64 4.23 -13.67 4.67
C TYR A 64 2.94 -12.90 4.89
N LEU A 65 2.06 -12.90 3.89
CA LEU A 65 0.81 -12.14 3.93
C LEU A 65 -0.36 -12.91 4.55
N ALA A 66 -0.19 -14.20 4.82
CA ALA A 66 -1.29 -15.05 5.29
C ALA A 66 -1.92 -14.56 6.60
N ASP A 67 -1.13 -13.92 7.48
CA ASP A 67 -1.61 -13.42 8.77
C ASP A 67 -1.84 -11.91 8.78
N LYS A 68 -1.78 -11.26 7.63
CA LYS A 68 -1.98 -9.82 7.54
C LYS A 68 -3.48 -9.48 7.41
N PRO A 69 -3.88 -8.26 7.81
CA PRO A 69 -5.28 -7.86 7.66
C PRO A 69 -5.67 -7.71 6.20
N VAL A 70 -6.94 -7.92 5.90
CA VAL A 70 -7.48 -7.67 4.56
C VAL A 70 -7.68 -6.15 4.36
N PHE A 71 -7.77 -5.71 3.12
CA PHE A 71 -7.86 -4.29 2.79
C PHE A 71 -9.05 -3.62 3.49
N ALA A 72 -10.20 -4.27 3.54
CA ALA A 72 -11.39 -3.72 4.20
C ALA A 72 -11.14 -3.34 5.66
N SER A 73 -10.24 -4.06 6.34
CA SER A 73 -9.91 -3.79 7.75
C SER A 73 -9.02 -2.58 7.95
N VAL A 74 -8.27 -2.18 6.92
CA VAL A 74 -7.30 -1.07 7.03
C VAL A 74 -7.69 0.16 6.22
N ALA A 75 -8.75 0.06 5.41
CA ALA A 75 -9.16 1.14 4.51
C ALA A 75 -9.43 2.45 5.28
N ASP A 76 -10.11 2.38 6.40
CA ASP A 76 -10.44 3.56 7.20
C ASP A 76 -9.20 4.24 7.74
N GLU A 77 -8.22 3.48 8.20
CA GLU A 77 -6.94 4.01 8.68
C GLU A 77 -6.19 4.72 7.56
N PHE A 78 -6.15 4.09 6.39
CA PHE A 78 -5.50 4.67 5.22
C PHE A 78 -6.19 5.95 4.79
N LEU A 79 -7.51 5.95 4.68
CA LEU A 79 -8.28 7.13 4.29
C LEU A 79 -8.10 8.27 5.29
N GLU A 80 -8.04 7.96 6.58
CA GLU A 80 -7.81 8.96 7.61
C GLU A 80 -6.43 9.60 7.46
N PHE A 81 -5.41 8.79 7.13
CA PHE A 81 -4.06 9.30 6.94
C PHE A 81 -3.96 10.27 5.76
N VAL A 82 -4.63 9.96 4.64
CA VAL A 82 -4.54 10.77 3.42
C VAL A 82 -5.57 11.89 3.36
N LYS A 83 -6.48 11.96 4.32
CA LYS A 83 -7.57 12.93 4.34
C LYS A 83 -7.05 14.36 4.28
N GLY A 84 -7.54 15.12 3.32
CA GLY A 84 -7.16 16.51 3.14
C GLY A 84 -5.80 16.73 2.50
N ALA A 85 -5.11 15.66 2.10
CA ALA A 85 -3.80 15.78 1.47
C ALA A 85 -3.90 15.76 -0.04
N GLU A 86 -2.89 16.34 -0.69
CA GLU A 86 -2.63 16.17 -2.12
C GLU A 86 -1.83 14.89 -2.32
N LEU A 87 -2.25 14.07 -3.27
CA LEU A 87 -1.55 12.81 -3.56
C LEU A 87 -0.66 12.91 -4.79
#